data_290e1342531cc5fe80808d53c853d4d0
#
_entry.id   290e1342531cc5fe80808d53c853d4d0
#
_cell.length_a   1.000
_cell.length_b   1.000
_cell.length_c   1.000
_cell.angle_alpha   90.00
_cell.angle_beta   90.00
_cell.angle_gamma   90.00
#
_symmetry.space_group_name_H-M   'P 1'
#
loop_
_entity.id
_entity.type
_entity.pdbx_description
1 polymer ?
#
loop_
_entity_poly.entity_id
_entity_poly.type
_entity_poly.pdbx_seq_one_letter_code
_entity_poly.pdbx_strand_id
1 'polypeptide(L)'
;MLVLPFASFSQEWADDSSLDNILNSKSAFGNDESAIIVVEFWVKFNEANAFADWNKLSDIQYYRVDIAKSPKSKKEFRVRMAPTIIIFKDGVAEESFKAGLDLECPVDLIELQDAIKEVREASAF
;
A
#
# COMPACT_ATOMS: atom_id res chain seq x y z
N MET A 1 20.15 25.34 -8.91
CA MET A 1 20.08 24.83 -8.31
C MET A 1 19.56 23.77 -8.20
N LEU A 2 19.56 23.18 -7.92
CA LEU A 2 19.16 22.20 -7.89
C LEU A 2 18.58 21.53 -7.07
N VAL A 3 18.10 21.04 -6.98
CA VAL A 3 17.44 20.53 -6.21
C VAL A 3 17.38 19.30 -6.13
N LEU A 4 17.30 18.71 -5.64
CA LEU A 4 17.28 17.53 -5.49
C LEU A 4 16.39 16.78 -5.07
N PRO A 5 16.08 16.11 -5.25
CA PRO A 5 15.15 15.43 -4.96
C PRO A 5 15.20 14.51 -4.13
N PHE A 6 15.17 14.17 -3.69
CA PHE A 6 15.24 13.28 -2.95
C PHE A 6 14.29 12.55 -2.86
N ALA A 7 14.23 11.91 -2.82
CA ALA A 7 13.67 11.04 -2.48
C ALA A 7 12.58 10.91 -2.30
N SER A 8 12.24 11.04 -2.58
CA SER A 8 11.21 11.01 -2.46
C SER A 8 10.48 10.01 -2.30
N PHE A 9 9.82 9.89 -1.56
CA PHE A 9 8.96 9.09 -1.29
C PHE A 9 7.72 9.50 -1.82
N SER A 10 7.44 9.76 -3.00
CA SER A 10 6.17 10.08 -3.45
C SER A 10 5.36 8.86 -3.51
N GLN A 11 4.12 8.93 -3.26
CA GLN A 11 3.19 7.87 -3.46
C GLN A 11 3.08 7.62 -4.96
N GLU A 12 3.04 6.37 -5.36
CA GLU A 12 2.99 6.00 -6.75
C GLU A 12 1.67 5.36 -7.09
N TRP A 13 1.26 5.45 -8.35
CA TRP A 13 0.02 4.84 -8.80
C TRP A 13 0.29 3.49 -9.44
N ALA A 14 -0.60 2.55 -9.20
CA ALA A 14 -0.57 1.26 -9.86
C ALA A 14 -1.96 0.97 -10.41
N ASP A 15 -2.05 0.02 -11.31
CA ASP A 15 -3.33 -0.36 -11.91
C ASP A 15 -3.31 -1.84 -12.25
N ASP A 16 -4.35 -2.29 -12.96
CA ASP A 16 -4.46 -3.70 -13.31
C ASP A 16 -3.28 -4.20 -14.14
N SER A 17 -2.64 -3.31 -14.89
CA SER A 17 -1.54 -3.74 -15.75
C SER A 17 -0.21 -3.78 -15.03
N SER A 18 -0.07 -3.10 -13.90
CA SER A 18 1.21 -3.01 -13.22
C SER A 18 1.24 -3.68 -11.86
N LEU A 19 0.12 -3.86 -11.23
CA LEU A 19 0.10 -4.29 -9.83
C LEU A 19 0.72 -5.68 -9.63
N ASP A 20 0.42 -6.63 -10.51
CA ASP A 20 0.99 -7.96 -10.37
C ASP A 20 2.51 -7.93 -10.43
N ASN A 21 3.05 -7.16 -11.35
CA ASN A 21 4.51 -7.05 -11.45
C ASN A 21 5.10 -6.39 -10.22
N ILE A 22 4.43 -5.39 -9.68
CA ILE A 22 4.88 -4.72 -8.47
C ILE A 22 4.92 -5.69 -7.31
N LEU A 23 3.84 -6.44 -7.12
CA LEU A 23 3.74 -7.35 -5.99
C LEU A 23 4.69 -8.53 -6.10
N ASN A 24 5.01 -8.94 -7.31
CA ASN A 24 5.87 -10.07 -7.52
C ASN A 24 7.34 -9.71 -7.68
N SER A 25 7.67 -8.44 -7.66
CA SER A 25 9.06 -8.06 -7.80
C SER A 25 9.79 -8.43 -6.51
N LYS A 26 11.00 -8.91 -6.66
CA LYS A 26 11.79 -9.15 -5.49
C LYS A 26 12.30 -7.85 -4.97
N SER A 27 12.76 -7.88 -3.77
CA SER A 27 13.31 -6.69 -3.19
C SER A 27 14.31 -6.07 -4.14
N ALA A 28 14.17 -4.80 -4.36
CA ALA A 28 15.10 -4.09 -5.20
C ALA A 28 16.49 -4.07 -4.60
N PHE A 29 16.60 -4.42 -3.35
CA PHE A 29 17.88 -4.39 -2.71
C PHE A 29 18.65 -5.68 -2.88
N GLY A 30 18.04 -6.65 -3.48
CA GLY A 30 18.74 -7.84 -3.89
C GLY A 30 19.34 -8.65 -2.78
N ASN A 31 18.74 -8.61 -1.62
CA ASN A 31 19.29 -9.38 -0.53
C ASN A 31 18.18 -10.15 0.14
N ASP A 32 18.42 -10.59 1.34
CA ASP A 32 17.49 -11.47 2.00
C ASP A 32 16.32 -10.77 2.64
N GLU A 33 16.25 -9.46 2.52
CA GLU A 33 15.17 -8.77 3.18
C GLU A 33 13.89 -8.89 2.40
N SER A 34 12.81 -9.09 3.09
CA SER A 34 11.51 -9.19 2.47
C SER A 34 11.05 -7.86 1.94
N ALA A 35 10.38 -7.87 0.82
CA ALA A 35 9.82 -6.66 0.25
C ALA A 35 8.48 -6.38 0.88
N ILE A 36 8.36 -5.23 1.52
CA ILE A 36 7.09 -4.79 2.10
C ILE A 36 6.50 -3.74 1.19
N ILE A 37 5.30 -3.99 0.71
CA ILE A 37 4.59 -3.06 -0.17
C ILE A 37 3.23 -2.79 0.43
N VAL A 38 2.88 -1.51 0.55
CA VAL A 38 1.58 -1.11 1.06
C VAL A 38 0.77 -0.58 -0.11
N VAL A 39 -0.41 -1.11 -0.31
CA VAL A 39 -1.28 -0.68 -1.40
C VAL A 39 -2.56 -0.12 -0.81
N GLU A 40 -2.87 1.11 -1.18
CA GLU A 40 -4.12 1.74 -0.80
C GLU A 40 -5.06 1.71 -1.99
N PHE A 41 -6.19 1.03 -1.84
CA PHE A 41 -7.21 1.03 -2.88
C PHE A 41 -8.09 2.24 -2.65
N TRP A 42 -8.17 3.10 -3.65
CA TRP A 42 -8.60 4.47 -3.55
C TRP A 42 -9.71 4.75 -4.55
N VAL A 43 -10.53 5.72 -4.26
CA VAL A 43 -11.54 6.17 -5.21
C VAL A 43 -11.66 7.68 -5.13
N LYS A 44 -11.88 8.28 -6.29
CA LYS A 44 -11.84 9.74 -6.41
C LYS A 44 -12.85 10.44 -5.51
N PHE A 45 -14.06 9.92 -5.46
CA PHE A 45 -15.11 10.63 -4.72
C PHE A 45 -14.84 10.65 -3.20
N ASN A 46 -13.94 9.80 -2.72
CA ASN A 46 -13.63 9.75 -1.30
C ASN A 46 -12.17 10.10 -1.01
N GLU A 47 -11.55 10.86 -1.89
CA GLU A 47 -10.11 11.15 -1.76
C GLU A 47 -9.80 11.93 -0.49
N ALA A 48 -10.75 12.63 0.09
CA ALA A 48 -10.51 13.36 1.32
C ALA A 48 -10.21 12.43 2.49
N ASN A 49 -10.62 11.18 2.41
CA ASN A 49 -10.36 10.20 3.45
C ASN A 49 -9.21 9.26 3.10
N ALA A 50 -8.44 9.56 2.07
CA ALA A 50 -7.27 8.76 1.73
C ALA A 50 -6.23 8.88 2.84
N PHE A 51 -5.39 7.86 2.95
CA PHE A 51 -4.35 7.87 3.97
C PHE A 51 -3.35 8.99 3.65
N ALA A 52 -3.21 9.94 4.54
CA ALA A 52 -2.44 11.13 4.26
C ALA A 52 -0.97 11.04 4.67
N ASP A 53 -0.63 10.13 5.56
CA ASP A 53 0.72 10.09 6.12
C ASP A 53 1.62 9.07 5.48
N TRP A 54 1.33 8.70 4.21
CA TRP A 54 2.11 7.68 3.52
C TRP A 54 3.60 8.04 3.46
N ASN A 55 3.92 9.31 3.41
CA ASN A 55 5.32 9.74 3.32
C ASN A 55 6.06 9.64 4.64
N LYS A 56 5.38 9.30 5.71
CA LYS A 56 6.01 9.11 7.00
C LYS A 56 6.32 7.64 7.30
N LEU A 57 5.93 6.76 6.39
CA LEU A 57 6.25 5.34 6.53
C LEU A 57 7.68 5.09 6.05
N SER A 58 8.39 4.21 6.73
CA SER A 58 9.78 3.96 6.39
C SER A 58 9.99 2.59 5.83
N ASP A 59 10.93 2.48 4.92
CA ASP A 59 11.39 1.18 4.41
C ASP A 59 10.30 0.37 3.75
N ILE A 60 9.36 1.05 3.10
CA ILE A 60 8.33 0.39 2.34
C ILE A 60 8.11 1.14 1.04
N GLN A 61 7.38 0.53 0.13
CA GLN A 61 6.91 1.18 -1.07
C GLN A 61 5.41 1.36 -0.92
N TYR A 62 4.90 2.52 -1.29
CA TYR A 62 3.49 2.83 -1.11
C TYR A 62 2.86 3.11 -2.47
N TYR A 63 1.83 2.36 -2.81
CA TYR A 63 1.12 2.54 -4.08
C TYR A 63 -0.34 2.80 -3.84
N ARG A 64 -0.95 3.57 -4.73
CA ARG A 64 -2.39 3.77 -4.76
C ARG A 64 -2.95 3.15 -6.01
N VAL A 65 -4.10 2.52 -5.87
CA VAL A 65 -4.82 1.92 -6.98
C VAL A 65 -6.20 2.53 -7.04
N ASP A 66 -6.54 3.16 -8.16
CA ASP A 66 -7.87 3.72 -8.36
C ASP A 66 -8.79 2.57 -8.73
N ILE A 67 -9.67 2.18 -7.83
CA ILE A 67 -10.51 1.00 -8.03
C ILE A 67 -11.50 1.19 -9.17
N ALA A 68 -11.85 2.43 -9.50
CA ALA A 68 -12.73 2.66 -10.64
C ALA A 68 -12.05 2.36 -11.96
N LYS A 69 -10.72 2.42 -11.98
CA LYS A 69 -9.94 2.14 -13.18
C LYS A 69 -9.26 0.79 -13.12
N SER A 70 -9.43 0.04 -12.05
CA SER A 70 -8.72 -1.21 -11.85
C SER A 70 -9.67 -2.30 -11.37
N PRO A 71 -10.65 -2.65 -12.20
CA PRO A 71 -11.67 -3.61 -11.77
C PRO A 71 -11.15 -4.99 -11.48
N LYS A 72 -10.08 -5.41 -12.13
CA LYS A 72 -9.50 -6.71 -11.88
C LYS A 72 -8.89 -6.76 -10.49
N SER A 73 -8.11 -5.74 -10.13
CA SER A 73 -7.49 -5.67 -8.82
C SER A 73 -8.53 -5.54 -7.73
N LYS A 74 -9.56 -4.73 -7.99
CA LYS A 74 -10.65 -4.58 -7.05
C LYS A 74 -11.29 -5.92 -6.72
N LYS A 75 -11.52 -6.73 -7.74
CA LYS A 75 -12.14 -8.03 -7.55
C LYS A 75 -11.20 -9.02 -6.88
N GLU A 76 -9.96 -9.02 -7.33
CA GLU A 76 -8.97 -9.96 -6.83
C GLU A 76 -8.78 -9.82 -5.32
N PHE A 77 -8.71 -8.60 -4.84
CA PHE A 77 -8.48 -8.35 -3.43
C PHE A 77 -9.76 -8.05 -2.65
N ARG A 78 -10.90 -8.24 -3.31
CA ARG A 78 -12.23 -8.12 -2.68
C ARG A 78 -12.42 -6.78 -2.01
N VAL A 79 -12.03 -5.74 -2.71
CA VAL A 79 -12.15 -4.38 -2.20
C VAL A 79 -13.57 -3.89 -2.44
N ARG A 80 -14.28 -3.59 -1.37
CA ARG A 80 -15.65 -3.11 -1.49
C ARG A 80 -15.79 -1.66 -1.14
N MET A 81 -14.94 -1.19 -0.23
CA MET A 81 -14.99 0.19 0.20
C MET A 81 -13.60 0.77 0.06
N ALA A 82 -13.50 2.02 -0.22
CA ALA A 82 -12.23 2.73 -0.26
C ALA A 82 -12.28 3.82 0.80
N PRO A 83 -11.18 4.05 1.51
CA PRO A 83 -9.90 3.40 1.28
C PRO A 83 -9.81 2.01 1.93
N THR A 84 -9.14 1.12 1.27
CA THR A 84 -8.74 -0.16 1.83
C THR A 84 -7.23 -0.25 1.69
N ILE A 85 -6.54 -0.53 2.77
CA ILE A 85 -5.08 -0.55 2.77
C ILE A 85 -4.62 -1.97 3.09
N ILE A 86 -3.79 -2.52 2.22
CA ILE A 86 -3.30 -3.88 2.39
C ILE A 86 -1.79 -3.85 2.44
N ILE A 87 -1.22 -4.56 3.41
CA ILE A 87 0.22 -4.73 3.53
C ILE A 87 0.58 -6.06 2.88
N PHE A 88 1.48 -6.01 1.90
CA PHE A 88 1.97 -7.20 1.23
C PHE A 88 3.41 -7.45 1.62
N LYS A 89 3.74 -8.72 1.82
CA LYS A 89 5.11 -9.10 2.07
C LYS A 89 5.47 -10.17 1.08
N ASP A 90 6.45 -9.90 0.25
CA ASP A 90 6.87 -10.83 -0.81
C ASP A 90 5.70 -11.24 -1.69
N GLY A 91 4.83 -10.29 -1.96
CA GLY A 91 3.70 -10.51 -2.86
C GLY A 91 2.46 -11.10 -2.21
N VAL A 92 2.51 -11.39 -0.94
CA VAL A 92 1.38 -12.01 -0.23
C VAL A 92 0.72 -11.00 0.68
N ALA A 93 -0.61 -10.91 0.60
CA ALA A 93 -1.37 -10.00 1.45
C ALA A 93 -1.35 -10.53 2.89
N GLU A 94 -0.77 -9.77 3.78
CA GLU A 94 -0.62 -10.20 5.17
C GLU A 94 -1.58 -9.52 6.12
N GLU A 95 -1.97 -8.30 5.81
CA GLU A 95 -2.84 -7.54 6.70
C GLU A 95 -3.65 -6.58 5.89
N SER A 96 -4.91 -6.38 6.22
CA SER A 96 -5.73 -5.44 5.49
C SER A 96 -6.58 -4.60 6.43
N PHE A 97 -6.79 -3.35 6.06
CA PHE A 97 -7.60 -2.41 6.81
C PHE A 97 -8.66 -1.88 5.85
N LYS A 98 -9.92 -2.10 6.15
CA LYS A 98 -11.00 -1.77 5.25
C LYS A 98 -11.89 -0.70 5.84
N ALA A 99 -12.19 0.32 5.05
CA ALA A 99 -13.11 1.37 5.50
C ALA A 99 -14.48 0.76 5.82
N GLY A 100 -15.12 1.33 6.81
CA GLY A 100 -16.48 0.93 7.14
C GLY A 100 -17.49 1.72 6.36
N LEU A 101 -18.71 1.69 6.81
CA LEU A 101 -19.78 2.40 6.12
C LEU A 101 -19.61 3.91 6.16
N ASP A 102 -18.84 4.41 7.10
CA ASP A 102 -18.56 5.84 7.17
C ASP A 102 -17.51 6.26 6.16
N LEU A 103 -16.87 5.32 5.49
CA LEU A 103 -15.86 5.57 4.47
C LEU A 103 -14.66 6.36 4.99
N GLU A 104 -14.40 6.30 6.29
CA GLU A 104 -13.23 6.97 6.84
C GLU A 104 -12.00 6.10 6.66
N CYS A 105 -10.83 6.72 6.67
CA CYS A 105 -9.59 5.96 6.58
C CYS A 105 -9.54 4.95 7.73
N PRO A 106 -9.35 3.68 7.46
CA PRO A 106 -9.52 2.66 8.48
C PRO A 106 -8.33 2.48 9.41
N VAL A 107 -7.26 3.22 9.20
CA VAL A 107 -6.05 3.04 9.99
C VAL A 107 -5.33 4.37 10.10
N ASP A 108 -4.71 4.64 11.23
CA ASP A 108 -3.89 5.84 11.36
C ASP A 108 -2.42 5.48 11.22
N LEU A 109 -1.56 6.49 11.28
CA LEU A 109 -0.13 6.29 11.04
C LEU A 109 0.48 5.32 12.03
N ILE A 110 0.16 5.46 13.30
CA ILE A 110 0.76 4.62 14.34
C ILE A 110 0.31 3.17 14.16
N GLU A 111 -0.97 2.97 13.92
CA GLU A 111 -1.49 1.63 13.70
C GLU A 111 -0.85 0.98 12.49
N LEU A 112 -0.69 1.74 11.41
CA LEU A 112 -0.12 1.19 10.20
C LEU A 112 1.36 0.88 10.37
N GLN A 113 2.09 1.75 11.04
CA GLN A 113 3.50 1.51 11.33
C GLN A 113 3.67 0.26 12.18
N ASP A 114 2.83 0.09 13.18
CA ASP A 114 2.89 -1.09 14.03
C ASP A 114 2.57 -2.36 13.25
N ALA A 115 1.59 -2.30 12.38
CA ALA A 115 1.23 -3.46 11.56
C ALA A 115 2.35 -3.82 10.59
N ILE A 116 2.99 -2.82 9.99
CA ILE A 116 4.11 -3.06 9.11
C ILE A 116 5.26 -3.73 9.87
N LYS A 117 5.52 -3.25 11.07
CA LYS A 117 6.56 -3.84 11.87
C LYS A 117 6.26 -5.30 12.20
N GLU A 118 5.02 -5.59 12.57
CA GLU A 118 4.62 -6.95 12.86
C GLU A 118 4.74 -7.86 11.66
N VAL A 119 4.32 -7.37 10.50
CA VAL A 119 4.43 -8.15 9.27
C VAL A 119 5.89 -8.43 8.96
N ARG A 120 6.74 -7.40 9.10
CA ARG A 120 8.16 -7.54 8.80
C ARG A 120 8.81 -8.56 9.71
N GLU A 121 8.44 -8.56 10.97
CA GLU A 121 9.08 -9.42 11.96
C GLU A 121 8.52 -10.82 12.01
N ALA A 122 7.32 -11.01 11.47
CA ALA A 122 6.66 -12.29 11.61
C ALA A 122 7.16 -13.35 10.66
N SER A 123 8.11 -13.04 9.85
CA SER A 123 8.45 -13.96 8.84
C SER A 123 9.32 -15.05 9.22
N ALA A 124 9.76 -15.08 10.37
CA ALA A 124 10.87 -15.91 10.62
C ALA A 124 10.51 -17.36 10.66
N PHE A 125 9.38 -17.68 10.67
CA PHE A 125 9.07 -19.04 10.71
C PHE A 125 7.95 -19.32 9.88
#